data_179f11bb5f80a1a84f48a78dd7a25e7e
#
_entry.id   179f11bb5f80a1a84f48a78dd7a25e7e
#
_cell.length_a   1.000
_cell.length_b   1.000
_cell.length_c   1.000
_cell.angle_alpha   90.00
_cell.angle_beta   90.00
_cell.angle_gamma   90.00
#
_symmetry.space_group_name_H-M   'P 1'
#
loop_
_entity.id
_entity.type
_entity.pdbx_description
1 polymer ?
#
loop_
_entity_poly.entity_id
_entity_poly.type
_entity_poly.pdbx_seq_one_letter_code
_entity_poly.pdbx_strand_id
1 'polypeptide(L)'
;MNSCRVILCVFLIILIPAISQEKDKITPKEEPVDILAGHSGHGEAFNEGPRQKAYLMKGMPKVNFPVSTKEPLCQTFFNQGLGQLYGFWNLEAERSFRQAALIDPGCAMTYWGMARSNLGNESRSKGFIEEAVKRKGSVTSCEAKHIDALSKYINTSKDKKRERSEAYARELENILLEFPDDTETR
;
A
#
# COMPACT_ATOMS: atom_id res chain seq x y z
N MET A 1 28.85 -92.68 -4.82
CA MET A 1 28.71 -92.06 -3.50
C MET A 1 28.77 -90.53 -3.66
N ASN A 2 27.69 -89.94 -3.95
CA ASN A 2 27.61 -88.48 -4.19
C ASN A 2 26.71 -87.83 -3.13
N SER A 3 27.31 -87.03 -2.26
CA SER A 3 26.65 -86.35 -1.16
C SER A 3 26.06 -85.01 -1.70
N CYS A 4 24.74 -84.94 -1.80
CA CYS A 4 24.04 -83.74 -2.19
C CYS A 4 23.89 -82.82 -0.98
N ARG A 5 24.60 -81.71 -0.97
CA ARG A 5 24.43 -80.65 0.05
C ARG A 5 23.30 -79.70 -0.34
N VAL A 6 22.22 -79.75 0.42
CA VAL A 6 21.11 -78.83 0.32
C VAL A 6 21.55 -77.56 1.06
N ILE A 7 21.64 -76.44 0.29
CA ILE A 7 21.88 -75.14 0.83
C ILE A 7 20.52 -74.53 1.14
N LEU A 8 20.20 -74.32 2.43
CA LEU A 8 19.01 -73.72 2.93
C LEU A 8 19.21 -72.19 2.92
N CYS A 9 18.69 -71.50 1.92
CA CYS A 9 18.68 -70.02 1.93
C CYS A 9 17.57 -69.52 2.85
N VAL A 10 17.95 -69.00 4.00
CA VAL A 10 17.06 -68.32 4.91
C VAL A 10 16.91 -66.86 4.42
N PHE A 11 15.75 -66.58 3.83
CA PHE A 11 15.38 -65.20 3.49
C PHE A 11 14.96 -64.48 4.78
N LEU A 12 15.83 -63.58 5.26
CA LEU A 12 15.52 -62.68 6.37
C LEU A 12 14.65 -61.55 5.80
N ILE A 13 13.33 -61.61 6.01
CA ILE A 13 12.42 -60.52 5.67
C ILE A 13 12.60 -59.43 6.72
N ILE A 14 13.33 -58.38 6.38
CA ILE A 14 13.41 -57.15 7.18
C ILE A 14 12.09 -56.41 6.99
N LEU A 15 11.21 -56.45 7.98
CA LEU A 15 10.07 -55.57 8.08
C LEU A 15 10.60 -54.14 8.37
N ILE A 16 10.61 -53.29 7.31
CA ILE A 16 10.82 -51.86 7.48
C ILE A 16 9.47 -51.27 7.95
N PRO A 17 9.38 -50.66 9.15
CA PRO A 17 8.17 -49.97 9.51
C PRO A 17 7.96 -48.80 8.55
N ALA A 18 6.81 -48.77 7.89
CA ALA A 18 6.39 -47.64 7.11
C ALA A 18 6.25 -46.43 8.05
N ILE A 19 7.25 -45.54 8.04
CA ILE A 19 7.16 -44.24 8.67
C ILE A 19 6.12 -43.48 7.85
N SER A 20 4.90 -43.46 8.37
CA SER A 20 3.88 -42.53 7.92
C SER A 20 4.40 -41.12 8.11
N GLN A 21 4.85 -40.49 7.03
CA GLN A 21 5.06 -39.03 7.01
C GLN A 21 3.69 -38.42 7.12
N GLU A 22 3.28 -38.13 8.35
CA GLU A 22 2.24 -37.17 8.64
C GLU A 22 2.74 -35.83 8.10
N LYS A 23 2.28 -35.49 6.87
CA LYS A 23 2.45 -34.15 6.33
C LYS A 23 1.69 -33.23 7.29
N ASP A 24 2.42 -32.62 8.20
CA ASP A 24 1.94 -31.44 8.93
C ASP A 24 1.33 -30.51 7.87
N LYS A 25 0.03 -30.51 7.78
CA LYS A 25 -0.70 -29.45 7.10
C LYS A 25 -0.42 -28.19 7.91
N ILE A 26 0.62 -27.46 7.49
CA ILE A 26 0.82 -26.08 7.91
C ILE A 26 -0.40 -25.35 7.36
N THR A 27 -1.46 -25.32 8.15
CA THR A 27 -2.53 -24.35 7.94
C THR A 27 -1.85 -22.99 8.08
N PRO A 28 -1.87 -22.14 7.03
CA PRO A 28 -1.36 -20.78 7.18
C PRO A 28 -2.09 -20.18 8.37
N LYS A 29 -1.36 -19.78 9.42
CA LYS A 29 -1.92 -18.90 10.44
C LYS A 29 -2.45 -17.70 9.69
N GLU A 30 -3.76 -17.49 9.66
CA GLU A 30 -4.35 -16.26 9.19
C GLU A 30 -3.76 -15.15 10.07
N GLU A 31 -2.77 -14.45 9.53
CA GLU A 31 -2.29 -13.22 10.17
C GLU A 31 -3.48 -12.25 10.24
N PRO A 32 -3.63 -11.51 11.34
CA PRO A 32 -4.71 -10.54 11.47
C PRO A 32 -4.75 -9.65 10.23
N VAL A 33 -5.90 -9.54 9.60
CA VAL A 33 -6.06 -8.68 8.41
C VAL A 33 -5.84 -7.24 8.85
N ASP A 34 -4.70 -6.68 8.44
CA ASP A 34 -4.41 -5.28 8.68
C ASP A 34 -5.27 -4.42 7.75
N ILE A 35 -6.12 -3.60 8.34
CA ILE A 35 -7.04 -2.74 7.58
C ILE A 35 -6.35 -1.72 6.68
N LEU A 36 -5.07 -1.41 6.96
CA LEU A 36 -4.26 -0.50 6.14
C LEU A 36 -3.49 -1.21 5.03
N ALA A 37 -3.34 -2.53 5.10
CA ALA A 37 -2.61 -3.29 4.08
C ALA A 37 -3.48 -3.60 2.86
N GLY A 38 -2.92 -3.42 1.68
CA GLY A 38 -3.61 -3.70 0.43
C GLY A 38 -4.65 -2.63 0.05
N HIS A 39 -5.57 -3.00 -0.84
CA HIS A 39 -6.63 -2.11 -1.30
C HIS A 39 -7.92 -2.87 -1.59
N SER A 40 -9.01 -2.11 -1.72
CA SER A 40 -10.23 -2.53 -2.40
C SER A 40 -10.72 -1.39 -3.28
N GLY A 41 -11.20 -1.69 -4.48
CA GLY A 41 -11.82 -0.69 -5.37
C GLY A 41 -13.24 -0.29 -4.97
N HIS A 42 -13.78 -0.91 -3.92
CA HIS A 42 -15.17 -0.78 -3.49
C HIS A 42 -15.25 -0.44 -2.01
N GLY A 43 -16.41 -0.01 -1.57
CA GLY A 43 -16.73 0.24 -0.17
C GLY A 43 -16.22 1.58 0.35
N GLU A 44 -16.26 1.70 1.67
CA GLU A 44 -15.81 2.87 2.40
C GLU A 44 -14.28 2.84 2.63
N ALA A 45 -13.72 3.98 3.07
CA ALA A 45 -12.27 4.19 3.10
C ALA A 45 -11.47 3.11 3.83
N PHE A 46 -11.95 2.59 4.97
CA PHE A 46 -11.19 1.64 5.78
C PHE A 46 -11.93 0.33 6.04
N ASN A 47 -13.08 0.13 5.43
CA ASN A 47 -13.95 -1.03 5.67
C ASN A 47 -14.23 -1.79 4.38
N GLU A 48 -13.19 -2.20 3.71
CA GLU A 48 -13.29 -3.00 2.49
C GLU A 48 -12.87 -4.45 2.76
N GLY A 49 -13.25 -5.33 1.86
CA GLY A 49 -12.98 -6.75 1.92
C GLY A 49 -11.50 -7.16 1.96
N PRO A 50 -11.17 -8.40 1.60
CA PRO A 50 -9.82 -8.93 1.69
C PRO A 50 -8.79 -8.04 1.01
N ARG A 51 -7.63 -7.88 1.63
CA ARG A 51 -6.56 -7.01 1.18
C ARG A 51 -5.30 -7.80 0.86
N GLN A 52 -4.53 -7.28 -0.08
CA GLN A 52 -3.22 -7.79 -0.41
C GLN A 52 -2.16 -6.78 0.02
N LYS A 53 -1.10 -7.25 0.67
CA LYS A 53 0.06 -6.41 0.99
C LYS A 53 0.70 -5.88 -0.31
N ALA A 54 1.15 -4.63 -0.29
CA ALA A 54 1.98 -4.11 -1.37
C ALA A 54 3.38 -4.73 -1.31
N TYR A 55 4.03 -4.82 -2.46
CA TYR A 55 5.43 -5.17 -2.58
C TYR A 55 6.16 -4.11 -3.40
N LEU A 56 7.46 -3.99 -3.23
CA LEU A 56 8.27 -3.07 -4.01
C LEU A 56 8.45 -3.60 -5.42
N MET A 57 7.92 -2.88 -6.39
CA MET A 57 7.96 -3.23 -7.81
C MET A 57 9.28 -2.80 -8.43
N LYS A 58 9.90 -3.70 -9.19
CA LYS A 58 11.08 -3.36 -10.01
C LYS A 58 10.67 -2.54 -11.24
N GLY A 59 11.54 -1.62 -11.65
CA GLY A 59 11.31 -0.82 -12.86
C GLY A 59 10.35 0.36 -12.69
N MET A 60 9.92 0.66 -11.48
CA MET A 60 9.15 1.86 -11.21
C MET A 60 9.99 3.14 -11.47
N PRO A 61 9.36 4.22 -11.96
CA PRO A 61 10.06 5.49 -12.11
C PRO A 61 10.61 5.97 -10.77
N LYS A 62 11.77 6.62 -10.82
CA LYS A 62 12.35 7.25 -9.63
C LYS A 62 11.58 8.53 -9.33
N VAL A 63 10.66 8.45 -8.39
CA VAL A 63 10.00 9.62 -7.79
C VAL A 63 10.70 9.92 -6.49
N ASN A 64 10.92 11.19 -6.22
CA ASN A 64 11.50 11.65 -4.96
C ASN A 64 10.68 12.82 -4.43
N PHE A 65 9.74 12.53 -3.57
CA PHE A 65 8.98 13.52 -2.83
C PHE A 65 9.16 13.24 -1.33
N PRO A 66 10.02 13.99 -0.65
CA PRO A 66 10.26 13.80 0.78
C PRO A 66 8.99 14.06 1.59
N VAL A 67 8.67 13.14 2.51
CA VAL A 67 7.55 13.28 3.43
C VAL A 67 8.00 13.20 4.88
N SER A 68 7.22 13.78 5.77
CA SER A 68 7.49 13.79 7.21
C SER A 68 7.29 12.39 7.80
N THR A 69 8.34 11.57 7.71
CA THR A 69 8.43 10.24 8.30
C THR A 69 9.84 9.94 8.75
N LYS A 70 9.99 9.12 9.81
CA LYS A 70 11.29 8.59 10.26
C LYS A 70 11.56 7.19 9.71
N GLU A 71 10.59 6.60 9.01
CA GLU A 71 10.63 5.23 8.52
C GLU A 71 11.03 5.21 7.04
N PRO A 72 12.27 4.81 6.67
CA PRO A 72 12.73 4.83 5.29
C PRO A 72 11.86 3.98 4.34
N LEU A 73 11.29 2.90 4.88
CA LEU A 73 10.43 2.02 4.09
C LEU A 73 9.06 2.67 3.82
N CYS A 74 8.54 3.48 4.73
CA CYS A 74 7.35 4.32 4.49
C CYS A 74 7.60 5.28 3.32
N GLN A 75 8.72 6.01 3.33
CA GLN A 75 9.13 6.88 2.24
C GLN A 75 9.22 6.12 0.90
N THR A 76 9.78 4.92 0.93
CA THR A 76 9.95 4.10 -0.29
C THR A 76 8.60 3.71 -0.89
N PHE A 77 7.66 3.21 -0.08
CA PHE A 77 6.31 2.87 -0.54
C PHE A 77 5.51 4.11 -0.96
N PHE A 78 5.71 5.24 -0.28
CA PHE A 78 5.10 6.51 -0.67
C PHE A 78 5.56 6.93 -2.08
N ASN A 79 6.86 6.92 -2.35
CA ASN A 79 7.40 7.24 -3.67
C ASN A 79 6.91 6.27 -4.76
N GLN A 80 6.80 4.97 -4.44
CA GLN A 80 6.20 4.00 -5.35
C GLN A 80 4.74 4.34 -5.66
N GLY A 81 3.97 4.67 -4.63
CA GLY A 81 2.57 5.09 -4.78
C GLY A 81 2.41 6.30 -5.70
N LEU A 82 3.28 7.31 -5.55
CA LEU A 82 3.29 8.47 -6.46
C LEU A 82 3.60 8.06 -7.90
N GLY A 83 4.63 7.25 -8.11
CA GLY A 83 4.96 6.77 -9.46
C GLY A 83 3.82 5.99 -10.12
N GLN A 84 3.09 5.20 -9.35
CA GLN A 84 1.89 4.48 -9.81
C GLN A 84 0.75 5.44 -10.10
N LEU A 85 0.55 6.45 -9.25
CA LEU A 85 -0.47 7.48 -9.43
C LEU A 85 -0.26 8.28 -10.73
N TYR A 86 0.99 8.65 -11.03
CA TYR A 86 1.35 9.32 -12.30
C TYR A 86 1.16 8.39 -13.52
N GLY A 87 1.31 7.09 -13.33
CA GLY A 87 1.01 6.06 -14.33
C GLY A 87 -0.47 5.71 -14.44
N PHE A 88 -1.37 6.41 -13.74
CA PHE A 88 -2.81 6.14 -13.67
C PHE A 88 -3.18 4.77 -13.06
N TRP A 89 -2.27 4.15 -12.31
CA TRP A 89 -2.48 2.89 -11.60
C TRP A 89 -3.06 3.16 -10.20
N ASN A 90 -4.22 3.77 -10.15
CA ASN A 90 -4.81 4.28 -8.92
C ASN A 90 -5.00 3.23 -7.83
N LEU A 91 -5.39 1.99 -8.19
CA LEU A 91 -5.59 0.89 -7.23
C LEU A 91 -4.26 0.44 -6.61
N GLU A 92 -3.21 0.31 -7.42
CA GLU A 92 -1.88 -0.05 -6.94
C GLU A 92 -1.24 1.10 -6.16
N ALA A 93 -1.49 2.35 -6.56
CA ALA A 93 -1.07 3.53 -5.81
C ALA A 93 -1.68 3.54 -4.39
N GLU A 94 -2.99 3.33 -4.29
CA GLU A 94 -3.65 3.21 -2.99
C GLU A 94 -3.04 2.09 -2.15
N ARG A 95 -2.77 0.92 -2.75
CA ARG A 95 -2.14 -0.21 -2.05
C ARG A 95 -0.77 0.18 -1.48
N SER A 96 0.05 0.87 -2.27
CA SER A 96 1.36 1.35 -1.83
C SER A 96 1.27 2.39 -0.72
N PHE A 97 0.34 3.34 -0.83
CA PHE A 97 0.11 4.33 0.24
C PHE A 97 -0.44 3.69 1.53
N ARG A 98 -1.30 2.69 1.43
CA ARG A 98 -1.76 1.92 2.60
C ARG A 98 -0.61 1.19 3.27
N GLN A 99 0.28 0.57 2.48
CA GLN A 99 1.46 -0.09 3.04
C GLN A 99 2.39 0.91 3.73
N ALA A 100 2.56 2.10 3.17
CA ALA A 100 3.31 3.19 3.80
C ALA A 100 2.65 3.63 5.11
N ALA A 101 1.33 3.81 5.13
CA ALA A 101 0.57 4.17 6.33
C ALA A 101 0.60 3.08 7.41
N LEU A 102 0.70 1.80 7.03
CA LEU A 102 0.89 0.70 7.96
C LEU A 102 2.25 0.78 8.66
N ILE A 103 3.30 1.15 7.93
CA ILE A 103 4.66 1.28 8.46
C ILE A 103 4.76 2.50 9.36
N ASP A 104 4.18 3.62 8.94
CA ASP A 104 4.12 4.85 9.73
C ASP A 104 2.70 5.45 9.72
N PRO A 105 1.85 5.05 10.67
CA PRO A 105 0.48 5.57 10.79
C PRO A 105 0.40 7.09 11.08
N GLY A 106 1.52 7.69 11.48
CA GLY A 106 1.63 9.13 11.72
C GLY A 106 1.88 9.95 10.46
N CYS A 107 2.36 9.34 9.37
CA CYS A 107 2.68 10.01 8.13
C CYS A 107 1.42 10.50 7.40
N ALA A 108 1.12 11.80 7.50
CA ALA A 108 -0.09 12.41 6.94
C ALA A 108 -0.17 12.27 5.41
N MET A 109 0.97 12.33 4.72
CA MET A 109 1.02 12.29 3.26
C MET A 109 0.61 10.93 2.68
N THR A 110 0.70 9.85 3.43
CA THR A 110 0.21 8.54 2.98
C THR A 110 -1.32 8.56 2.82
N TYR A 111 -2.03 9.22 3.72
CA TYR A 111 -3.49 9.41 3.64
C TYR A 111 -3.88 10.40 2.54
N TRP A 112 -3.09 11.46 2.34
CA TRP A 112 -3.22 12.35 1.19
C TRP A 112 -3.08 11.57 -0.13
N GLY A 113 -2.09 10.68 -0.25
CA GLY A 113 -1.89 9.83 -1.41
C GLY A 113 -3.08 8.90 -1.68
N MET A 114 -3.63 8.26 -0.62
CA MET A 114 -4.85 7.45 -0.73
C MET A 114 -6.05 8.30 -1.19
N ALA A 115 -6.20 9.52 -0.69
CA ALA A 115 -7.26 10.44 -1.13
C ALA A 115 -7.13 10.78 -2.62
N ARG A 116 -5.90 11.10 -3.08
CA ARG A 116 -5.59 11.36 -4.50
C ARG A 116 -5.92 10.17 -5.39
N SER A 117 -5.60 8.97 -4.97
CA SER A 117 -5.88 7.73 -5.70
C SER A 117 -7.37 7.44 -5.84
N ASN A 118 -8.21 8.08 -5.04
CA ASN A 118 -9.65 7.82 -4.96
C ASN A 118 -10.55 9.02 -5.36
N LEU A 119 -10.06 9.97 -6.13
CA LEU A 119 -10.85 11.15 -6.53
C LEU A 119 -12.15 10.80 -7.31
N GLY A 120 -12.20 9.61 -7.91
CA GLY A 120 -13.40 9.07 -8.54
C GLY A 120 -14.45 8.55 -7.56
N ASN A 121 -14.07 8.27 -6.32
CA ASN A 121 -14.95 7.80 -5.24
C ASN A 121 -14.95 8.82 -4.10
N GLU A 122 -16.04 9.59 -3.99
CA GLU A 122 -16.14 10.70 -3.05
C GLU A 122 -16.05 10.26 -1.59
N SER A 123 -16.77 9.20 -1.21
CA SER A 123 -16.77 8.70 0.15
C SER A 123 -15.37 8.29 0.60
N ARG A 124 -14.65 7.56 -0.27
CA ARG A 124 -13.30 7.10 0.02
C ARG A 124 -12.31 8.27 0.07
N SER A 125 -12.32 9.14 -0.94
CA SER A 125 -11.40 10.29 -0.97
C SER A 125 -11.60 11.22 0.22
N LYS A 126 -12.85 11.42 0.64
CA LYS A 126 -13.19 12.23 1.81
C LYS A 126 -12.71 11.59 3.10
N GLY A 127 -12.96 10.29 3.32
CA GLY A 127 -12.46 9.59 4.50
C GLY A 127 -10.94 9.64 4.63
N PHE A 128 -10.22 9.45 3.52
CA PHE A 128 -8.75 9.51 3.54
C PHE A 128 -8.20 10.92 3.78
N ILE A 129 -8.78 11.96 3.13
CA ILE A 129 -8.26 13.31 3.33
C ILE A 129 -8.53 13.82 4.75
N GLU A 130 -9.62 13.42 5.39
CA GLU A 130 -9.89 13.73 6.79
C GLU A 130 -8.81 13.16 7.71
N GLU A 131 -8.31 11.94 7.45
CA GLU A 131 -7.19 11.36 8.19
C GLU A 131 -5.87 12.10 7.96
N ALA A 132 -5.61 12.60 6.75
CA ALA A 132 -4.46 13.47 6.49
C ALA A 132 -4.54 14.78 7.28
N VAL A 133 -5.70 15.42 7.28
CA VAL A 133 -5.96 16.68 8.01
C VAL A 133 -5.74 16.50 9.53
N LYS A 134 -6.19 15.40 10.12
CA LYS A 134 -5.97 15.09 11.54
C LYS A 134 -4.49 15.05 11.92
N ARG A 135 -3.61 14.65 10.98
CA ARG A 135 -2.16 14.50 11.18
C ARG A 135 -1.33 15.70 10.72
N LYS A 136 -1.97 16.71 10.14
CA LYS A 136 -1.30 17.86 9.53
C LYS A 136 -0.39 18.65 10.47
N GLY A 137 -0.63 18.61 11.77
CA GLY A 137 0.15 19.35 12.75
C GLY A 137 1.61 18.90 12.92
N SER A 138 2.00 17.77 12.33
CA SER A 138 3.36 17.20 12.45
C SER A 138 4.15 17.18 11.13
N VAL A 139 3.67 17.87 10.10
CA VAL A 139 4.29 17.86 8.76
C VAL A 139 4.96 19.20 8.43
N THR A 140 5.73 19.21 7.33
CA THR A 140 6.30 20.47 6.81
C THR A 140 5.23 21.42 6.29
N SER A 141 5.58 22.70 6.13
CA SER A 141 4.68 23.71 5.54
C SER A 141 4.23 23.34 4.12
N CYS A 142 5.13 22.78 3.32
CA CYS A 142 4.83 22.31 1.97
C CYS A 142 3.77 21.19 1.99
N GLU A 143 3.99 20.15 2.79
CA GLU A 143 3.03 19.04 2.95
C GLU A 143 1.67 19.52 3.46
N ALA A 144 1.68 20.45 4.44
CA ALA A 144 0.44 21.02 4.98
C ALA A 144 -0.38 21.73 3.88
N LYS A 145 0.28 22.49 3.00
CA LYS A 145 -0.38 23.15 1.86
C LYS A 145 -0.94 22.16 0.86
N HIS A 146 -0.24 21.08 0.55
CA HIS A 146 -0.76 19.99 -0.30
C HIS A 146 -2.02 19.36 0.30
N ILE A 147 -2.00 19.09 1.60
CA ILE A 147 -3.16 18.53 2.31
C ILE A 147 -4.34 19.49 2.26
N ASP A 148 -4.11 20.78 2.53
CA ASP A 148 -5.17 21.80 2.53
C ASP A 148 -5.76 22.02 1.13
N ALA A 149 -4.92 22.09 0.11
CA ALA A 149 -5.35 22.24 -1.29
C ALA A 149 -6.24 21.05 -1.73
N LEU A 150 -5.82 19.83 -1.46
CA LEU A 150 -6.59 18.64 -1.79
C LEU A 150 -7.87 18.53 -0.96
N SER A 151 -7.81 18.85 0.34
CA SER A 151 -8.99 18.87 1.20
C SER A 151 -10.05 19.86 0.72
N LYS A 152 -9.64 21.06 0.33
CA LYS A 152 -10.53 22.06 -0.27
C LYS A 152 -11.15 21.56 -1.56
N TYR A 153 -10.36 20.94 -2.43
CA TYR A 153 -10.83 20.34 -3.69
C TYR A 153 -11.89 19.26 -3.45
N ILE A 154 -11.63 18.31 -2.55
CA ILE A 154 -12.52 17.18 -2.26
C ILE A 154 -13.82 17.65 -1.62
N ASN A 155 -13.76 18.63 -0.70
CA ASN A 155 -14.93 19.13 0.02
C ASN A 155 -15.75 20.18 -0.74
N THR A 156 -15.29 20.66 -1.90
CA THR A 156 -16.08 21.54 -2.77
C THR A 156 -17.04 20.71 -3.62
N SER A 157 -18.29 21.16 -3.73
CA SER A 157 -19.35 20.47 -4.49
C SER A 157 -18.93 20.10 -5.91
N LYS A 158 -19.32 18.90 -6.34
CA LYS A 158 -19.07 18.39 -7.70
C LYS A 158 -19.77 19.20 -8.78
N ASP A 159 -20.87 19.84 -8.45
CA ASP A 159 -21.60 20.72 -9.39
C ASP A 159 -20.75 21.93 -9.82
N LYS A 160 -19.77 22.29 -8.99
CA LYS A 160 -18.79 23.35 -9.24
C LYS A 160 -17.46 22.79 -9.78
N LYS A 161 -17.52 21.80 -10.65
CA LYS A 161 -16.34 21.07 -11.13
C LYS A 161 -15.25 22.01 -11.69
N ARG A 162 -15.60 22.97 -12.51
CA ARG A 162 -14.66 23.92 -13.10
C ARG A 162 -14.02 24.80 -12.02
N GLU A 163 -14.86 25.44 -11.19
CA GLU A 163 -14.40 26.35 -10.13
C GLU A 163 -13.44 25.67 -9.16
N ARG A 164 -13.77 24.43 -8.72
CA ARG A 164 -12.91 23.70 -7.79
C ARG A 164 -11.59 23.27 -8.42
N SER A 165 -11.58 22.91 -9.73
CA SER A 165 -10.36 22.55 -10.44
C SER A 165 -9.44 23.76 -10.63
N GLU A 166 -10.01 24.92 -11.03
CA GLU A 166 -9.27 26.17 -11.13
C GLU A 166 -8.73 26.64 -9.76
N ALA A 167 -9.53 26.49 -8.71
CA ALA A 167 -9.07 26.81 -7.34
C ALA A 167 -7.93 25.90 -6.90
N TYR A 168 -8.02 24.59 -7.19
CA TYR A 168 -6.95 23.64 -6.88
C TYR A 168 -5.67 23.97 -7.65
N ALA A 169 -5.77 24.26 -8.95
CA ALA A 169 -4.63 24.68 -9.76
C ALA A 169 -3.93 25.91 -9.18
N ARG A 170 -4.70 26.94 -8.78
CA ARG A 170 -4.13 28.15 -8.13
C ARG A 170 -3.43 27.83 -6.81
N GLU A 171 -3.96 26.90 -5.99
CA GLU A 171 -3.27 26.48 -4.77
C GLU A 171 -1.94 25.76 -5.09
N LEU A 172 -1.91 24.93 -6.14
CA LEU A 172 -0.66 24.30 -6.58
C LEU A 172 0.35 25.32 -7.13
N GLU A 173 -0.10 26.31 -7.92
CA GLU A 173 0.75 27.41 -8.37
C GLU A 173 1.36 28.19 -7.18
N ASN A 174 0.57 28.47 -6.14
CA ASN A 174 1.07 29.12 -4.92
C ASN A 174 2.10 28.28 -4.18
N ILE A 175 1.90 26.94 -4.13
CA ILE A 175 2.88 26.02 -3.56
C ILE A 175 4.18 26.09 -4.37
N LEU A 176 4.11 26.04 -5.68
CA LEU A 176 5.29 26.08 -6.54
C LEU A 176 6.06 27.41 -6.44
N LEU A 177 5.36 28.54 -6.26
CA LEU A 177 5.99 29.84 -6.04
C LEU A 177 6.77 29.89 -4.70
N GLU A 178 6.23 29.26 -3.67
CA GLU A 178 6.87 29.22 -2.35
C GLU A 178 7.93 28.11 -2.23
N PHE A 179 7.72 26.99 -2.91
CA PHE A 179 8.58 25.80 -2.92
C PHE A 179 8.95 25.42 -4.36
N PRO A 180 9.85 26.15 -5.03
CA PRO A 180 10.12 25.97 -6.46
C PRO A 180 10.75 24.62 -6.82
N ASP A 181 11.29 23.91 -5.84
CA ASP A 181 11.86 22.57 -6.00
C ASP A 181 10.85 21.43 -5.75
N ASP A 182 9.59 21.79 -5.46
CA ASP A 182 8.53 20.81 -5.29
C ASP A 182 8.17 20.15 -6.62
N THR A 183 8.51 18.87 -6.74
CA THR A 183 8.30 18.08 -7.96
C THR A 183 6.86 17.59 -8.12
N GLU A 184 6.05 17.61 -7.04
CA GLU A 184 4.65 17.17 -7.08
C GLU A 184 3.75 18.20 -7.78
N THR A 185 4.08 19.49 -7.68
CA THR A 185 3.29 20.59 -8.26
C THR A 185 3.66 20.94 -9.70
N ARG A 186 4.75 20.40 -10.22
CA ARG A 186 5.17 20.59 -11.63
C ARG A 186 4.44 19.66 -12.59
#